data_270c0f7c3d47da6ba522bc8c5e03aac7
#
_entry.id   270c0f7c3d47da6ba522bc8c5e03aac7
#
_cell.length_a   1.000
_cell.length_b   1.000
_cell.length_c   1.000
_cell.angle_alpha   90.00
_cell.angle_beta   90.00
_cell.angle_gamma   90.00
#
_symmetry.space_group_name_H-M   'P 1'
#
loop_
_entity.id
_entity.type
_entity.pdbx_description
1 polymer ?
#
loop_
_entity_poly.entity_id
_entity_poly.type
_entity_poly.pdbx_seq_one_letter_code
_entity_poly.pdbx_strand_id
1 'polypeptide(L)'
;MYSCAIGIDSKTDDRRLDLLKKWYQIPDDLKPRLAIHGEWCCQPHFGIGIYEAYLLGGLRLPLNAFARELLTKLGIGVCQLNPNAWRLIVSMQVLWREVFEGNCPFTMDEFLYCYKPSETNQSLGFYQFTARGKDYRLIKSIVSSDRNWKTEFFFVSGFWAGRPLEVSQDPFPPYAGELENLRPKGKLIVVTLLFIVFILVDGYLIMFFFF
;
A
#
# COMPACT_ATOMS: atom_id res chain seq x y z
N MET A 1 -9.93 8.60 -18.90
CA MET A 1 -10.04 9.64 -17.87
C MET A 1 -9.94 8.91 -16.52
N TYR A 2 -8.91 9.19 -15.74
CA TYR A 2 -8.68 8.49 -14.46
C TYR A 2 -9.73 8.92 -13.44
N SER A 3 -10.45 7.99 -12.89
CA SER A 3 -11.51 8.26 -11.89
C SER A 3 -11.02 8.17 -10.44
N CYS A 4 -9.72 8.23 -10.21
CA CYS A 4 -9.11 8.06 -8.91
C CYS A 4 -9.33 9.29 -8.03
N ALA A 5 -10.46 9.34 -7.32
CA ALA A 5 -10.79 10.41 -6.35
C ALA A 5 -10.63 11.86 -6.87
N ILE A 6 -10.91 12.09 -8.17
CA ILE A 6 -10.96 13.42 -8.76
C ILE A 6 -12.11 14.20 -8.14
N GLY A 7 -11.87 15.48 -7.79
CA GLY A 7 -12.87 16.36 -7.19
C GLY A 7 -13.05 16.17 -5.67
N ILE A 8 -12.18 15.39 -5.01
CA ILE A 8 -12.19 15.25 -3.57
C ILE A 8 -11.06 16.11 -2.97
N ASP A 9 -11.43 17.16 -2.25
CA ASP A 9 -10.46 18.01 -1.54
C ASP A 9 -9.99 17.35 -0.26
N SER A 10 -8.73 17.64 0.12
CA SER A 10 -8.18 17.16 1.39
C SER A 10 -8.75 17.91 2.57
N LYS A 11 -9.06 17.18 3.65
CA LYS A 11 -9.43 17.72 4.96
C LYS A 11 -8.26 17.74 5.95
N THR A 12 -7.11 17.23 5.55
CA THR A 12 -5.89 17.26 6.38
C THR A 12 -5.44 18.69 6.54
N ASP A 13 -5.27 19.13 7.79
CA ASP A 13 -4.76 20.47 8.17
C ASP A 13 -3.32 20.39 8.69
N ASP A 14 -2.71 21.53 8.98
CA ASP A 14 -1.32 21.62 9.49
C ASP A 14 -1.14 20.84 10.78
N ARG A 15 -2.09 20.96 11.72
CA ARG A 15 -2.03 20.26 13.00
C ARG A 15 -2.07 18.73 12.79
N ARG A 16 -2.91 18.27 11.89
CA ARG A 16 -3.00 16.85 11.55
C ARG A 16 -1.74 16.36 10.87
N LEU A 17 -1.21 17.11 9.93
CA LEU A 17 0.03 16.78 9.24
C LEU A 17 1.20 16.63 10.21
N ASP A 18 1.35 17.56 11.17
CA ASP A 18 2.39 17.50 12.19
C ASP A 18 2.26 16.26 13.08
N LEU A 19 1.03 15.88 13.45
CA LEU A 19 0.79 14.64 14.18
C LEU A 19 1.19 13.40 13.37
N LEU A 20 0.84 13.35 12.08
CA LEU A 20 1.22 12.25 11.20
C LEU A 20 2.74 12.14 11.06
N LYS A 21 3.43 13.28 10.85
CA LYS A 21 4.90 13.31 10.81
C LYS A 21 5.49 12.69 12.08
N LYS A 22 4.99 13.06 13.23
CA LYS A 22 5.46 12.56 14.53
C LYS A 22 5.13 11.09 14.74
N TRP A 23 3.87 10.66 14.51
CA TRP A 23 3.44 9.30 14.79
C TRP A 23 4.07 8.27 13.84
N TYR A 24 4.22 8.63 12.59
CA TYR A 24 4.74 7.73 11.55
C TYR A 24 6.19 8.00 11.19
N GLN A 25 6.85 8.92 11.92
CA GLN A 25 8.25 9.27 11.72
C GLN A 25 8.58 9.63 10.26
N ILE A 26 7.69 10.42 9.64
CA ILE A 26 7.88 10.83 8.25
C ILE A 26 9.08 11.78 8.18
N PRO A 27 10.14 11.44 7.42
CA PRO A 27 11.34 12.27 7.31
C PRO A 27 11.05 13.65 6.70
N ASP A 28 11.68 14.68 7.21
CA ASP A 28 11.47 16.06 6.71
C ASP A 28 12.04 16.28 5.31
N ASP A 29 13.04 15.52 4.89
CA ASP A 29 13.60 15.54 3.54
C ASP A 29 12.60 15.06 2.46
N LEU A 30 11.53 14.38 2.86
CA LEU A 30 10.39 14.07 1.99
C LEU A 30 9.48 15.27 1.74
N LYS A 31 9.73 16.41 2.40
CA LYS A 31 8.99 17.68 2.23
C LYS A 31 7.46 17.46 2.27
N PRO A 32 6.91 16.86 3.34
CA PRO A 32 5.48 16.67 3.47
C PRO A 32 4.76 18.02 3.48
N ARG A 33 3.67 18.14 2.71
CA ARG A 33 2.89 19.37 2.56
C ARG A 33 1.40 19.08 2.44
N LEU A 34 0.59 20.07 2.75
CA LEU A 34 -0.84 20.04 2.51
C LEU A 34 -1.17 20.15 1.00
N ALA A 35 -2.38 19.71 0.66
CA ALA A 35 -2.96 19.97 -0.64
C ALA A 35 -3.29 21.46 -0.80
N ILE A 36 -3.02 22.01 -1.96
CA ILE A 36 -3.53 23.33 -2.35
C ILE A 36 -4.83 23.18 -3.13
N HIS A 37 -5.57 24.28 -3.28
CA HIS A 37 -6.85 24.27 -3.98
C HIS A 37 -6.71 23.68 -5.40
N GLY A 38 -7.59 22.72 -5.74
CA GLY A 38 -7.59 22.06 -7.05
C GLY A 38 -6.59 20.92 -7.21
N GLU A 39 -5.85 20.55 -6.14
CA GLU A 39 -5.05 19.34 -6.11
C GLU A 39 -5.85 18.17 -5.55
N TRP A 40 -5.82 17.06 -6.25
CA TRP A 40 -6.39 15.80 -5.79
C TRP A 40 -5.29 14.76 -5.59
N CYS A 41 -5.52 13.82 -4.68
CA CYS A 41 -4.47 12.88 -4.26
C CYS A 41 -3.76 12.19 -5.43
N CYS A 42 -4.48 11.83 -6.50
CA CYS A 42 -3.91 11.20 -7.69
C CYS A 42 -3.52 12.19 -8.80
N GLN A 43 -3.65 13.48 -8.57
CA GLN A 43 -3.26 14.55 -9.51
C GLN A 43 -2.58 15.71 -8.76
N PRO A 44 -1.42 15.47 -8.14
CA PRO A 44 -0.64 16.53 -7.53
C PRO A 44 -0.02 17.44 -8.59
N HIS A 45 0.21 18.71 -8.26
CA HIS A 45 1.05 19.57 -9.08
C HIS A 45 2.51 19.12 -9.06
N PHE A 46 2.96 18.60 -7.92
CA PHE A 46 4.28 17.97 -7.78
C PHE A 46 4.30 16.99 -6.60
N GLY A 47 5.18 16.00 -6.66
CA GLY A 47 5.28 14.93 -5.67
C GLY A 47 4.21 13.86 -5.85
N ILE A 48 3.87 13.18 -4.78
CA ILE A 48 2.82 12.16 -4.77
C ILE A 48 1.85 12.37 -3.62
N GLY A 49 0.59 11.97 -3.82
CA GLY A 49 -0.43 11.96 -2.79
C GLY A 49 -0.35 10.71 -1.93
N ILE A 50 -0.44 10.89 -0.63
CA ILE A 50 -0.47 9.83 0.39
C ILE A 50 -1.75 9.99 1.20
N TYR A 51 -2.61 8.99 1.16
CA TYR A 51 -3.76 8.94 2.06
C TYR A 51 -3.33 8.55 3.48
N GLU A 52 -3.89 9.22 4.50
CA GLU A 52 -3.60 8.89 5.90
C GLU A 52 -3.89 7.42 6.21
N ALA A 53 -4.93 6.87 5.61
CA ALA A 53 -5.31 5.47 5.75
C ALA A 53 -4.24 4.47 5.30
N TYR A 54 -3.28 4.90 4.48
CA TYR A 54 -2.13 4.06 4.09
C TYR A 54 -1.14 3.90 5.24
N LEU A 55 -0.89 4.99 5.98
CA LEU A 55 -0.05 4.97 7.17
C LEU A 55 -0.68 4.09 8.26
N LEU A 56 -2.00 4.21 8.46
CA LEU A 56 -2.80 3.32 9.30
C LEU A 56 -2.75 1.86 8.81
N GLY A 57 -2.64 1.65 7.51
CA GLY A 57 -2.44 0.35 6.87
C GLY A 57 -1.03 -0.22 7.00
N GLY A 58 -0.13 0.50 7.67
CA GLY A 58 1.26 0.07 7.89
C GLY A 58 2.25 0.58 6.85
N LEU A 59 1.81 1.34 5.82
CA LEU A 59 2.74 1.99 4.90
C LEU A 59 3.72 2.87 5.68
N ARG A 60 4.97 2.83 5.30
CA ARG A 60 6.03 3.72 5.82
C ARG A 60 6.77 4.37 4.66
N LEU A 61 7.26 5.56 4.91
CA LEU A 61 8.03 6.35 3.95
C LEU A 61 9.48 6.52 4.44
N PRO A 62 10.46 6.45 3.54
CA PRO A 62 10.39 6.12 2.11
C PRO A 62 9.85 4.71 1.87
N LEU A 63 9.32 4.45 0.66
CA LEU A 63 8.83 3.13 0.30
C LEU A 63 9.94 2.08 0.39
N ASN A 64 9.64 0.94 1.00
CA ASN A 64 10.57 -0.19 1.03
C ASN A 64 10.74 -0.83 -0.36
N ALA A 65 11.75 -1.68 -0.51
CA ALA A 65 12.10 -2.30 -1.80
C ALA A 65 10.93 -3.10 -2.39
N PHE A 66 10.23 -3.87 -1.56
CA PHE A 66 9.09 -4.68 -2.00
C PHE A 66 7.95 -3.81 -2.55
N ALA A 67 7.57 -2.73 -1.85
CA ALA A 67 6.52 -1.82 -2.29
C ALA A 67 6.87 -1.17 -3.64
N ARG A 68 8.13 -0.75 -3.83
CA ARG A 68 8.60 -0.20 -5.10
C ARG A 68 8.53 -1.21 -6.24
N GLU A 69 9.02 -2.43 -6.00
CA GLU A 69 8.97 -3.52 -6.98
C GLU A 69 7.52 -3.83 -7.38
N LEU A 70 6.62 -3.92 -6.39
CA LEU A 70 5.19 -4.17 -6.62
C LEU A 70 4.56 -3.11 -7.50
N LEU A 71 4.71 -1.83 -7.16
CA LEU A 71 4.15 -0.72 -7.94
C LEU A 71 4.72 -0.68 -9.36
N THR A 72 6.04 -0.90 -9.50
CA THR A 72 6.69 -0.98 -10.82
C THR A 72 6.11 -2.12 -11.66
N LYS A 73 5.96 -3.30 -11.06
CA LYS A 73 5.47 -4.49 -11.77
C LYS A 73 3.99 -4.36 -12.15
N LEU A 74 3.20 -3.68 -11.34
CA LEU A 74 1.80 -3.41 -11.62
C LEU A 74 1.60 -2.21 -12.57
N GLY A 75 2.59 -1.32 -12.67
CA GLY A 75 2.49 -0.09 -13.46
C GLY A 75 1.49 0.91 -12.88
N ILE A 76 1.27 0.92 -11.57
CA ILE A 76 0.28 1.79 -10.90
C ILE A 76 0.94 2.78 -9.95
N GLY A 77 0.27 3.91 -9.73
CA GLY A 77 0.67 4.90 -8.73
C GLY A 77 0.36 4.48 -7.29
N VAL A 78 1.10 5.06 -6.34
CA VAL A 78 0.89 4.81 -4.90
C VAL A 78 -0.56 5.07 -4.50
N CYS A 79 -1.14 6.18 -5.00
CA CYS A 79 -2.51 6.61 -4.69
C CYS A 79 -3.60 5.67 -5.26
N GLN A 80 -3.26 4.73 -6.11
CA GLN A 80 -4.22 3.82 -6.74
C GLN A 80 -4.45 2.51 -5.96
N LEU A 81 -3.63 2.16 -4.98
CA LEU A 81 -3.92 1.05 -4.08
C LEU A 81 -4.90 1.47 -2.99
N ASN A 82 -5.90 0.64 -2.69
CA ASN A 82 -6.77 0.95 -1.57
C ASN A 82 -6.05 0.69 -0.22
N PRO A 83 -6.53 1.24 0.92
CA PRO A 83 -5.88 1.06 2.21
C PRO A 83 -5.71 -0.41 2.64
N ASN A 84 -6.67 -1.26 2.29
CA ASN A 84 -6.59 -2.68 2.62
C ASN A 84 -5.55 -3.43 1.78
N ALA A 85 -5.23 -2.94 0.58
CA ALA A 85 -4.09 -3.46 -0.18
C ALA A 85 -2.77 -3.22 0.56
N TRP A 86 -2.58 -2.02 1.12
CA TRP A 86 -1.41 -1.71 1.94
C TRP A 86 -1.35 -2.56 3.21
N ARG A 87 -2.48 -2.72 3.92
CA ARG A 87 -2.55 -3.63 5.08
C ARG A 87 -2.14 -5.05 4.72
N LEU A 88 -2.67 -5.56 3.61
CA LEU A 88 -2.34 -6.89 3.14
C LEU A 88 -0.85 -7.05 2.83
N ILE A 89 -0.27 -6.10 2.07
CA ILE A 89 1.15 -6.09 1.71
C ILE A 89 2.02 -6.13 2.97
N VAL A 90 1.75 -5.25 3.92
CA VAL A 90 2.53 -5.16 5.15
C VAL A 90 2.32 -6.40 6.01
N SER A 91 1.08 -6.87 6.17
CA SER A 91 0.80 -8.08 6.94
C SER A 91 1.49 -9.31 6.37
N MET A 92 1.55 -9.44 5.04
CA MET A 92 2.27 -10.54 4.40
C MET A 92 3.78 -10.47 4.64
N GLN A 93 4.38 -9.29 4.58
CA GLN A 93 5.81 -9.12 4.88
C GLN A 93 6.13 -9.48 6.34
N VAL A 94 5.28 -9.03 7.27
CA VAL A 94 5.43 -9.34 8.70
C VAL A 94 5.26 -10.83 8.93
N LEU A 95 4.17 -11.42 8.41
CA LEU A 95 3.91 -12.85 8.52
C LEU A 95 5.08 -13.68 8.01
N TRP A 96 5.60 -13.34 6.83
CA TRP A 96 6.71 -14.05 6.22
C TRP A 96 7.97 -13.99 7.06
N ARG A 97 8.28 -12.79 7.57
CA ARG A 97 9.43 -12.59 8.46
C ARG A 97 9.32 -13.41 9.73
N GLU A 98 8.13 -13.44 10.35
CA GLU A 98 7.91 -14.21 11.60
C GLU A 98 7.96 -15.72 11.34
N VAL A 99 7.33 -16.22 10.27
CA VAL A 99 7.32 -17.66 9.94
C VAL A 99 8.70 -18.18 9.60
N PHE A 100 9.50 -17.40 8.89
CA PHE A 100 10.84 -17.82 8.47
C PHE A 100 11.96 -17.20 9.31
N GLU A 101 11.64 -16.58 10.46
CA GLU A 101 12.60 -15.97 11.39
C GLU A 101 13.58 -15.01 10.68
N GLY A 102 13.12 -14.36 9.60
CA GLY A 102 13.94 -13.48 8.76
C GLY A 102 14.93 -14.18 7.83
N ASN A 103 15.00 -15.52 7.84
CA ASN A 103 15.99 -16.29 7.05
C ASN A 103 15.59 -16.46 5.56
N CYS A 104 14.34 -16.14 5.20
CA CYS A 104 13.84 -16.24 3.83
C CYS A 104 13.28 -14.90 3.39
N PRO A 105 13.77 -14.28 2.31
CA PRO A 105 13.22 -13.03 1.81
C PRO A 105 11.81 -13.24 1.27
N PHE A 106 10.92 -12.30 1.59
CA PHE A 106 9.60 -12.24 0.98
C PHE A 106 9.71 -11.63 -0.41
N THR A 107 9.35 -12.39 -1.43
CA THR A 107 9.47 -11.96 -2.81
C THR A 107 8.11 -11.70 -3.47
N MET A 108 8.15 -11.09 -4.64
CA MET A 108 6.97 -10.81 -5.45
C MET A 108 6.27 -12.10 -5.89
N ASP A 109 7.02 -13.17 -6.11
CA ASP A 109 6.44 -14.44 -6.58
C ASP A 109 5.61 -15.10 -5.49
N GLU A 110 6.03 -15.07 -4.21
CA GLU A 110 5.23 -15.55 -3.08
C GLU A 110 3.96 -14.72 -2.92
N PHE A 111 4.07 -13.39 -3.03
CA PHE A 111 2.90 -12.54 -2.92
C PHE A 111 1.89 -12.82 -4.03
N LEU A 112 2.33 -12.82 -5.29
CA LEU A 112 1.49 -13.04 -6.45
C LEU A 112 0.98 -14.49 -6.58
N TYR A 113 1.65 -15.44 -5.92
CA TYR A 113 1.15 -16.81 -5.81
C TYR A 113 -0.13 -16.86 -4.97
N CYS A 114 -0.15 -16.13 -3.87
CA CYS A 114 -1.30 -16.10 -2.96
C CYS A 114 -2.40 -15.14 -3.43
N TYR A 115 -2.02 -14.00 -3.98
CA TYR A 115 -2.94 -12.90 -4.29
C TYR A 115 -2.81 -12.42 -5.73
N LYS A 116 -3.90 -11.93 -6.26
CA LYS A 116 -3.96 -11.28 -7.58
C LYS A 116 -4.48 -9.86 -7.45
N PRO A 117 -3.96 -8.90 -8.23
CA PRO A 117 -4.52 -7.58 -8.30
C PRO A 117 -5.91 -7.62 -8.94
N SER A 118 -6.80 -6.76 -8.48
CA SER A 118 -8.14 -6.57 -9.03
C SER A 118 -8.58 -5.13 -8.85
N GLU A 119 -9.28 -4.59 -9.81
CA GLU A 119 -9.91 -3.28 -9.65
C GLU A 119 -11.03 -3.34 -8.61
N THR A 120 -11.26 -2.22 -7.91
CA THR A 120 -12.34 -2.15 -6.93
C THR A 120 -13.65 -1.77 -7.61
N ASN A 121 -14.70 -2.56 -7.43
CA ASN A 121 -16.03 -2.29 -8.03
C ASN A 121 -16.66 -0.98 -7.55
N GLN A 122 -16.28 -0.50 -6.36
CA GLN A 122 -16.86 0.70 -5.73
C GLN A 122 -16.11 1.99 -6.03
N SER A 123 -14.95 1.91 -6.67
CA SER A 123 -14.08 3.07 -6.88
C SER A 123 -13.18 2.81 -8.08
N LEU A 124 -13.63 3.25 -9.25
CA LEU A 124 -12.84 3.15 -10.47
C LEU A 124 -11.46 3.78 -10.30
N GLY A 125 -10.45 3.14 -10.85
CA GLY A 125 -9.06 3.58 -10.78
C GLY A 125 -8.34 3.20 -9.46
N PHE A 126 -9.03 2.52 -8.53
CA PHE A 126 -8.40 1.94 -7.36
C PHE A 126 -8.28 0.43 -7.49
N TYR A 127 -7.17 -0.10 -6.99
CA TYR A 127 -6.83 -1.50 -7.02
C TYR A 127 -6.72 -2.09 -5.62
N GLN A 128 -7.01 -3.37 -5.53
CA GLN A 128 -6.88 -4.18 -4.33
C GLN A 128 -6.28 -5.54 -4.69
N PHE A 129 -6.03 -6.36 -3.68
CA PHE A 129 -5.61 -7.75 -3.89
C PHE A 129 -6.68 -8.71 -3.39
N THR A 130 -6.98 -9.71 -4.19
CA THR A 130 -7.87 -10.81 -3.83
C THR A 130 -7.09 -12.12 -3.80
N ALA A 131 -7.36 -12.96 -2.81
CA ALA A 131 -6.75 -14.28 -2.75
C ALA A 131 -7.14 -15.12 -3.99
N ARG A 132 -6.20 -15.88 -4.54
CA ARG A 132 -6.44 -16.74 -5.71
C ARG A 132 -7.36 -17.92 -5.43
N GLY A 133 -7.58 -18.24 -4.16
CA GLY A 133 -8.48 -19.27 -3.67
C GLY A 133 -8.61 -19.20 -2.15
N LYS A 134 -9.46 -20.03 -1.57
CA LYS A 134 -9.69 -20.06 -0.12
C LYS A 134 -8.41 -20.41 0.64
N ASP A 135 -7.65 -21.37 0.12
CA ASP A 135 -6.42 -21.89 0.74
C ASP A 135 -5.23 -20.90 0.62
N TYR A 136 -5.32 -19.94 -0.30
CA TYR A 136 -4.32 -18.90 -0.49
C TYR A 136 -4.58 -17.64 0.35
N ARG A 137 -5.71 -17.60 1.08
CA ARG A 137 -6.05 -16.49 1.95
C ARG A 137 -5.28 -16.60 3.28
N LEU A 138 -4.03 -16.23 3.28
CA LEU A 138 -3.17 -16.27 4.47
C LEU A 138 -3.56 -15.22 5.50
N ILE A 139 -3.94 -14.02 5.07
CA ILE A 139 -4.41 -12.96 5.95
C ILE A 139 -5.93 -12.98 6.02
N LYS A 140 -6.43 -13.19 7.24
CA LYS A 140 -7.88 -13.20 7.55
C LYS A 140 -8.24 -11.93 8.34
N SER A 141 -9.50 -11.55 8.30
CA SER A 141 -10.06 -10.48 9.16
C SER A 141 -9.36 -9.12 9.00
N ILE A 142 -9.05 -8.72 7.76
CA ILE A 142 -8.59 -7.35 7.51
C ILE A 142 -9.71 -6.39 7.92
N VAL A 143 -9.39 -5.44 8.79
CA VAL A 143 -10.33 -4.41 9.24
C VAL A 143 -10.83 -3.62 8.04
N SER A 144 -12.15 -3.35 7.99
CA SER A 144 -12.71 -2.51 6.92
C SER A 144 -12.10 -1.11 7.00
N SER A 145 -11.74 -0.56 5.84
CA SER A 145 -11.31 0.83 5.75
C SER A 145 -12.48 1.77 6.07
N ASP A 146 -12.19 2.90 6.70
CA ASP A 146 -13.16 3.99 6.82
C ASP A 146 -13.67 4.36 5.42
N ARG A 147 -14.99 4.65 5.32
CA ARG A 147 -15.60 5.06 4.05
C ARG A 147 -15.09 6.41 3.56
N ASN A 148 -14.61 7.25 4.48
CA ASN A 148 -14.15 8.62 4.20
C ASN A 148 -12.64 8.73 3.96
N TRP A 149 -11.90 7.63 3.91
CA TRP A 149 -10.45 7.64 3.80
C TRP A 149 -9.90 8.47 2.62
N LYS A 150 -10.69 8.71 1.58
CA LYS A 150 -10.29 9.50 0.41
C LYS A 150 -10.20 11.01 0.66
N THR A 151 -10.80 11.50 1.74
CA THR A 151 -10.79 12.93 2.09
C THR A 151 -9.61 13.32 2.97
N GLU A 152 -8.79 12.37 3.40
CA GLU A 152 -7.68 12.61 4.30
C GLU A 152 -6.38 12.24 3.60
N PHE A 153 -5.70 13.22 3.04
CA PHE A 153 -4.45 13.01 2.33
C PHE A 153 -3.55 14.25 2.37
N PHE A 154 -2.28 14.02 2.14
CA PHE A 154 -1.23 15.02 2.04
C PHE A 154 -0.27 14.63 0.92
N PHE A 155 0.69 15.48 0.60
CA PHE A 155 1.66 15.23 -0.45
C PHE A 155 3.07 15.10 0.13
N VAL A 156 3.89 14.29 -0.53
CA VAL A 156 5.31 14.19 -0.29
C VAL A 156 6.09 14.32 -1.60
N SER A 157 7.32 14.81 -1.50
CA SER A 157 8.26 14.93 -2.61
C SER A 157 9.66 14.49 -2.15
N GLY A 158 10.68 14.64 -2.97
CA GLY A 158 12.03 14.24 -2.57
C GLY A 158 12.26 12.73 -2.66
N PHE A 159 12.89 12.13 -1.65
CA PHE A 159 13.40 10.77 -1.69
C PHE A 159 12.38 9.66 -1.35
N TRP A 160 11.07 9.93 -1.48
CA TRP A 160 10.00 9.03 -1.03
C TRP A 160 10.04 7.63 -1.67
N ALA A 161 10.55 7.51 -2.89
CA ALA A 161 10.72 6.22 -3.57
C ALA A 161 12.06 5.52 -3.25
N GLY A 162 12.82 6.01 -2.26
CA GLY A 162 14.12 5.45 -1.90
C GLY A 162 15.23 5.69 -2.94
N ARG A 163 15.05 6.65 -3.83
CA ARG A 163 16.03 7.19 -4.78
C ARG A 163 15.74 8.65 -5.04
N PRO A 164 16.76 9.49 -5.37
CA PRO A 164 16.53 10.87 -5.79
C PRO A 164 15.60 10.88 -7.00
N LEU A 165 14.58 11.71 -6.93
CA LEU A 165 13.70 11.98 -8.06
C LEU A 165 13.86 13.45 -8.42
N GLU A 166 13.97 13.72 -9.70
CA GLU A 166 13.76 15.07 -10.19
C GLU A 166 12.31 15.47 -9.86
N VAL A 167 12.11 16.72 -9.45
CA VAL A 167 10.88 17.25 -8.84
C VAL A 167 9.63 17.02 -9.70
N SER A 168 9.77 16.68 -10.97
CA SER A 168 8.68 16.54 -11.95
C SER A 168 8.29 15.11 -12.32
N GLN A 169 8.97 14.08 -11.79
CA GLN A 169 8.72 12.71 -12.22
C GLN A 169 8.16 11.85 -11.08
N ASP A 170 6.88 11.51 -11.16
CA ASP A 170 6.33 10.37 -10.43
C ASP A 170 6.81 9.10 -11.12
N PRO A 171 7.70 8.27 -10.50
CA PRO A 171 8.14 6.99 -11.09
C PRO A 171 7.01 5.96 -11.15
N PHE A 172 5.87 6.25 -10.49
CA PHE A 172 4.69 5.42 -10.46
C PHE A 172 3.46 6.23 -10.85
N PRO A 173 3.38 6.71 -12.10
CA PRO A 173 2.22 7.49 -12.54
C PRO A 173 0.94 6.66 -12.43
N PRO A 174 -0.22 7.29 -12.23
CA PRO A 174 -1.48 6.59 -12.23
C PRO A 174 -1.70 5.83 -13.54
N TYR A 175 -2.04 4.55 -13.42
CA TYR A 175 -2.30 3.66 -14.55
C TYR A 175 -3.75 3.76 -15.03
N ALA A 176 -3.96 3.75 -16.35
CA ALA A 176 -5.28 3.90 -16.99
C ALA A 176 -5.74 2.65 -17.74
N GLY A 177 -4.95 1.60 -17.78
CA GLY A 177 -5.28 0.38 -18.54
C GLY A 177 -5.79 -0.76 -17.66
N GLU A 178 -6.06 -1.90 -18.28
CA GLU A 178 -6.31 -3.15 -17.57
C GLU A 178 -4.99 -3.69 -17.00
N LEU A 179 -5.02 -4.13 -15.74
CA LEU A 179 -3.87 -4.81 -15.15
C LEU A 179 -3.65 -6.14 -15.86
N GLU A 180 -2.43 -6.36 -16.33
CA GLU A 180 -2.03 -7.66 -16.84
C GLU A 180 -2.27 -8.74 -15.78
N ASN A 181 -2.66 -9.93 -16.24
CA ASN A 181 -2.91 -11.07 -15.37
C ASN A 181 -1.57 -11.64 -14.88
N LEU A 182 -0.95 -10.93 -13.93
CA LEU A 182 0.34 -11.28 -13.38
C LEU A 182 0.27 -12.68 -12.74
N ARG A 183 1.07 -13.59 -13.30
CA ARG A 183 1.23 -14.95 -12.75
C ARG A 183 2.61 -15.07 -12.12
N PRO A 184 2.74 -15.80 -11.01
CA PRO A 184 4.04 -16.08 -10.42
C PRO A 184 4.91 -16.87 -11.40
N LYS A 185 6.19 -16.53 -11.45
CA LYS A 185 7.18 -17.21 -12.29
C LYS A 185 7.99 -18.18 -11.43
N GLY A 186 7.42 -19.26 -10.96
CA GLY A 186 8.21 -20.22 -10.20
C GLY A 186 7.40 -21.25 -9.42
N LYS A 187 8.08 -22.27 -8.92
CA LYS A 187 7.51 -23.22 -7.96
C LYS A 187 7.65 -22.62 -6.57
N LEU A 188 6.53 -22.38 -5.91
CA LEU A 188 6.51 -22.02 -4.50
C LEU A 188 7.07 -23.19 -3.67
N ILE A 189 7.95 -22.89 -2.74
CA ILE A 189 8.26 -23.80 -1.65
C ILE A 189 7.09 -23.69 -0.67
N VAL A 190 6.07 -24.52 -0.86
CA VAL A 190 4.96 -24.62 0.08
C VAL A 190 5.51 -25.36 1.32
N VAL A 191 5.92 -24.59 2.30
CA VAL A 191 6.15 -25.13 3.64
C VAL A 191 4.78 -25.18 4.31
N THR A 192 4.19 -26.36 4.37
CA THR A 192 3.01 -26.63 5.19
C THR A 192 3.44 -26.61 6.65
N LEU A 193 3.45 -25.44 7.26
CA LEU A 193 3.71 -25.26 8.68
C LEU A 193 2.43 -24.84 9.37
N LEU A 194 1.94 -25.71 10.25
CA LEU A 194 0.85 -25.44 11.20
C LEU A 194 1.41 -24.53 12.30
N PHE A 195 1.28 -23.22 12.16
CA PHE A 195 1.57 -22.28 13.24
C PHE A 195 0.41 -21.30 13.43
N ILE A 196 0.03 -21.11 14.67
CA ILE A 196 -0.85 -20.01 15.08
C ILE A 196 0.07 -18.86 15.47
N VAL A 197 0.08 -17.80 14.67
CA VAL A 197 0.83 -16.58 15.01
C VAL A 197 -0.17 -15.51 15.41
N PHE A 198 0.03 -14.95 16.60
CA PHE A 198 -0.72 -13.80 17.10
C PHE A 198 0.11 -12.55 16.87
N ILE A 199 -0.39 -11.63 16.08
CA ILE A 199 0.27 -10.34 15.88
C ILE A 199 -0.70 -9.23 16.31
N LEU A 200 -0.22 -8.36 17.21
CA LEU A 200 -0.90 -7.13 17.60
C LEU A 200 -0.54 -6.04 16.60
N VAL A 201 -1.51 -5.60 15.81
CA VAL A 201 -1.40 -4.43 14.93
C VAL A 201 -2.46 -3.43 15.37
N ASP A 202 -2.03 -2.25 15.77
CA ASP A 202 -2.92 -1.14 16.23
C ASP A 202 -3.90 -1.54 17.35
N GLY A 203 -3.45 -2.39 18.28
CA GLY A 203 -4.27 -2.82 19.43
C GLY A 203 -5.26 -3.95 19.13
N TYR A 204 -5.29 -4.48 17.91
CA TYR A 204 -6.11 -5.63 17.55
C TYR A 204 -5.28 -6.90 17.45
N LEU A 205 -5.80 -7.99 18.05
CA LEU A 205 -5.20 -9.31 17.96
C LEU A 205 -5.59 -9.94 16.62
N ILE A 206 -4.63 -10.08 15.72
CA ILE A 206 -4.86 -10.77 14.44
C ILE A 206 -4.38 -12.21 14.60
N MET A 207 -5.32 -13.16 14.47
CA MET A 207 -5.04 -14.59 14.57
C MET A 207 -4.84 -15.18 13.18
N PHE A 208 -3.70 -15.80 12.95
CA PHE A 208 -3.38 -16.50 11.71
C PHE A 208 -3.46 -18.02 11.95
N PHE A 209 -4.23 -18.71 11.14
CA PHE A 209 -4.27 -20.17 11.09
C PHE A 209 -3.54 -20.64 9.84
N PHE A 210 -2.55 -21.48 10.03
CA PHE A 210 -1.88 -22.20 8.95
C PHE A 210 -2.32 -23.65 8.96
N PHE A 211 -2.72 -24.16 7.82
CA PHE A 211 -3.00 -25.59 7.58
C PHE A 211 -2.02 -26.13 6.57
#